data_7a34225a8eb993be28d27c7297e24bd3
#
_entry.id   7a34225a8eb993be28d27c7297e24bd3
#
_cell.length_a   1.000
_cell.length_b   1.000
_cell.length_c   1.000
_cell.angle_alpha   90.00
_cell.angle_beta   90.00
_cell.angle_gamma   90.00
#
_symmetry.space_group_name_H-M   'P 1'
#
loop_
_entity.id
_entity.type
_entity.pdbx_description
1 polymer ?
#
loop_
_entity_poly.entity_id
_entity_poly.type
_entity_poly.pdbx_seq_one_letter_code
_entity_poly.pdbx_strand_id
1 'polypeptide(L)'
;MQWRMLQQEGPPEDFVIATGRQESVRRFIELSAKELGWGPIKWEGEGVNEIGRRDSGEVVIKIDPRYFRPAEVETLLGDPTKAHAKLGWKPTTSLEELVAEMVTADLEEAKKEAYLRRKGFNVVGAPQE
;
A
#
# COMPACT_ATOMS: atom_id res chain seq x y z
N MET A 1 -18.29 -5.14 -1.01
CA MET A 1 -18.31 -5.77 -2.35
C MET A 1 -18.83 -7.19 -2.32
N GLN A 2 -18.25 -8.12 -1.56
CA GLN A 2 -18.68 -9.51 -1.41
C GLN A 2 -20.19 -9.64 -1.10
N TRP A 3 -20.71 -8.79 -0.21
CA TRP A 3 -22.16 -8.76 0.06
C TRP A 3 -23.01 -8.56 -1.20
N ARG A 4 -22.60 -7.67 -2.13
CA ARG A 4 -23.32 -7.48 -3.40
C ARG A 4 -23.27 -8.70 -4.31
N MET A 5 -22.15 -9.45 -4.30
CA MET A 5 -22.03 -10.72 -5.03
C MET A 5 -23.04 -11.75 -4.52
N LEU A 6 -23.24 -11.81 -3.20
CA LEU A 6 -24.18 -12.73 -2.56
C LEU A 6 -25.65 -12.36 -2.76
N GLN A 7 -25.95 -11.12 -3.20
CA GLN A 7 -27.32 -10.66 -3.45
C GLN A 7 -27.76 -10.87 -4.90
N GLN A 8 -26.93 -11.49 -5.74
CA GLN A 8 -27.30 -11.72 -7.14
C GLN A 8 -28.31 -12.87 -7.25
N GLU A 9 -29.30 -12.67 -8.11
CA GLU A 9 -30.22 -13.73 -8.53
C GLU A 9 -29.58 -14.49 -9.70
N GLY A 10 -29.45 -15.80 -9.59
CA GLY A 10 -28.86 -16.64 -10.65
C GLY A 10 -27.66 -17.47 -10.19
N PRO A 11 -27.01 -18.18 -11.12
CA PRO A 11 -25.83 -18.99 -10.78
C PRO A 11 -24.66 -18.11 -10.34
N PRO A 12 -23.77 -18.61 -9.45
CA PRO A 12 -22.58 -17.90 -9.03
C PRO A 12 -21.67 -17.56 -10.23
N GLU A 13 -21.11 -16.35 -10.22
CA GLU A 13 -20.19 -15.89 -11.24
C GLU A 13 -18.92 -15.27 -10.60
N ASP A 14 -17.80 -15.33 -11.35
CA ASP A 14 -16.57 -14.66 -10.95
C ASP A 14 -16.58 -13.18 -11.34
N PHE A 15 -16.07 -12.33 -10.46
CA PHE A 15 -15.97 -10.89 -10.70
C PHE A 15 -14.56 -10.39 -10.39
N VAL A 16 -13.99 -9.63 -11.31
CA VAL A 16 -12.77 -8.87 -11.08
C VAL A 16 -13.12 -7.58 -10.34
N ILE A 17 -12.53 -7.41 -9.17
CA ILE A 17 -12.68 -6.22 -8.34
C ILE A 17 -11.39 -5.42 -8.44
N ALA A 18 -11.42 -4.38 -9.23
CA ALA A 18 -10.26 -3.54 -9.50
C ALA A 18 -10.69 -2.09 -9.71
N THR A 19 -9.76 -1.17 -9.59
CA THR A 19 -10.01 0.26 -9.83
C THR A 19 -9.95 0.62 -11.32
N GLY A 20 -9.43 -0.27 -12.18
CA GLY A 20 -9.11 0.04 -13.57
C GLY A 20 -7.85 0.93 -13.71
N ARG A 21 -7.10 1.13 -12.64
CA ARG A 21 -5.85 1.89 -12.59
C ARG A 21 -4.76 1.04 -11.97
N GLN A 22 -3.57 1.13 -12.52
CA GLN A 22 -2.36 0.52 -11.97
C GLN A 22 -1.44 1.62 -11.47
N GLU A 23 -0.90 1.41 -10.28
CA GLU A 23 0.04 2.33 -9.66
C GLU A 23 1.29 1.56 -9.22
N SER A 24 2.44 2.20 -9.25
CA SER A 24 3.67 1.58 -8.78
C SER A 24 3.79 1.63 -7.26
N VAL A 25 4.52 0.68 -6.67
CA VAL A 25 4.89 0.72 -5.24
C VAL A 25 5.66 2.01 -4.94
N ARG A 26 6.51 2.47 -5.86
CA ARG A 26 7.22 3.75 -5.72
C ARG A 26 6.25 4.93 -5.54
N ARG A 27 5.18 4.99 -6.35
CA ARG A 27 4.14 6.02 -6.22
C ARG A 27 3.45 5.96 -4.86
N PHE A 28 3.14 4.76 -4.36
CA PHE A 28 2.58 4.58 -3.03
C PHE A 28 3.51 5.11 -1.93
N ILE A 29 4.81 4.80 -2.01
CA ILE A 29 5.84 5.29 -1.08
C ILE A 29 5.93 6.83 -1.09
N GLU A 30 5.94 7.44 -2.28
CA GLU A 30 6.00 8.90 -2.43
C GLU A 30 4.78 9.59 -1.82
N LEU A 31 3.59 9.03 -2.00
CA LEU A 31 2.38 9.55 -1.36
C LEU A 31 2.44 9.39 0.17
N SER A 32 2.90 8.24 0.66
CA SER A 32 3.07 8.01 2.10
C SER A 32 4.09 8.99 2.72
N ALA A 33 5.20 9.24 2.05
CA ALA A 33 6.20 10.21 2.49
C ALA A 33 5.64 11.63 2.56
N LYS A 34 4.79 12.01 1.59
CA LYS A 34 4.08 13.28 1.58
C LYS A 34 3.15 13.42 2.79
N GLU A 35 2.34 12.39 3.08
CA GLU A 35 1.43 12.39 4.24
C GLU A 35 2.19 12.46 5.57
N LEU A 36 3.37 11.83 5.66
CA LEU A 36 4.25 11.89 6.82
C LEU A 36 5.00 13.24 6.96
N GLY A 37 4.88 14.14 5.98
CA GLY A 37 5.62 15.40 5.94
C GLY A 37 7.12 15.25 5.73
N TRP A 38 7.56 14.13 5.11
CA TRP A 38 8.99 13.85 4.85
C TRP A 38 9.52 14.56 3.60
N GLY A 39 8.64 15.16 2.80
CA GLY A 39 9.00 15.72 1.50
C GLY A 39 9.17 14.66 0.42
N PRO A 40 9.75 15.03 -0.73
CA PRO A 40 9.96 14.10 -1.84
C PRO A 40 11.02 13.05 -1.48
N ILE A 41 10.83 11.84 -1.99
CA ILE A 41 11.82 10.76 -1.89
C ILE A 41 12.77 10.85 -3.07
N LYS A 42 14.07 10.88 -2.80
CA LYS A 42 15.14 10.79 -3.81
C LYS A 42 15.57 9.34 -3.94
N TRP A 43 15.41 8.79 -5.14
CA TRP A 43 15.76 7.41 -5.45
C TRP A 43 17.19 7.35 -6.01
N GLU A 44 18.00 6.41 -5.53
CA GLU A 44 19.38 6.18 -5.91
C GLU A 44 19.62 4.68 -6.07
N GLY A 45 20.48 4.29 -7.03
CA GLY A 45 20.80 2.89 -7.31
C GLY A 45 19.77 2.19 -8.18
N GLU A 46 19.99 0.90 -8.41
CA GLU A 46 19.14 0.04 -9.25
C GLU A 46 18.97 -1.35 -8.66
N GLY A 47 17.83 -1.97 -8.94
CA GLY A 47 17.54 -3.35 -8.52
C GLY A 47 17.63 -3.51 -7.00
N VAL A 48 18.36 -4.52 -6.54
CA VAL A 48 18.53 -4.81 -5.11
C VAL A 48 19.28 -3.72 -4.33
N ASN A 49 20.03 -2.86 -5.04
CA ASN A 49 20.78 -1.77 -4.43
C ASN A 49 20.03 -0.44 -4.44
N GLU A 50 18.77 -0.44 -4.89
CA GLU A 50 17.96 0.77 -4.89
C GLU A 50 17.62 1.18 -3.46
N ILE A 51 17.78 2.48 -3.19
CA ILE A 51 17.44 3.11 -1.91
C ILE A 51 16.60 4.36 -2.14
N GLY A 52 15.75 4.68 -1.17
CA GLY A 52 15.02 5.95 -1.11
C GLY A 52 15.50 6.80 0.06
N ARG A 53 15.82 8.06 -0.22
CA ARG A 53 16.21 9.07 0.78
C ARG A 53 15.18 10.18 0.86
N ARG A 54 14.92 10.67 2.06
CA ARG A 54 14.20 11.92 2.25
C ARG A 54 15.12 13.13 2.13
N ASP A 55 14.57 14.33 2.06
CA ASP A 55 15.35 15.57 1.88
C ASP A 55 16.45 15.79 2.92
N SER A 56 16.30 15.27 4.12
CA SER A 56 17.36 15.30 5.16
C SER A 56 18.59 14.45 4.80
N GLY A 57 18.56 13.65 3.73
CA GLY A 57 19.60 12.70 3.34
C GLY A 57 19.48 11.32 4.01
N GLU A 58 18.57 11.16 4.96
CA GLU A 58 18.36 9.89 5.66
C GLU A 58 17.77 8.84 4.70
N VAL A 59 18.33 7.62 4.72
CA VAL A 59 17.79 6.47 3.98
C VAL A 59 16.59 5.92 4.75
N VAL A 60 15.43 5.96 4.13
CA VAL A 60 14.17 5.48 4.72
C VAL A 60 13.60 4.27 3.99
N ILE A 61 14.10 3.97 2.79
CA ILE A 61 13.69 2.84 1.97
C ILE A 61 14.92 2.05 1.52
N LYS A 62 14.84 0.72 1.61
CA LYS A 62 15.83 -0.23 1.07
C LYS A 62 15.12 -1.43 0.50
N ILE A 63 15.69 -2.02 -0.55
CA ILE A 63 15.24 -3.30 -1.10
C ILE A 63 15.86 -4.42 -0.26
N ASP A 64 15.01 -5.29 0.29
CA ASP A 64 15.49 -6.49 0.98
C ASP A 64 15.82 -7.58 -0.05
N PRO A 65 17.09 -8.06 -0.13
CA PRO A 65 17.49 -9.08 -1.11
C PRO A 65 16.67 -10.38 -1.04
N ARG A 66 16.13 -10.71 0.13
CA ARG A 66 15.30 -11.92 0.33
C ARG A 66 13.99 -11.89 -0.44
N TYR A 67 13.46 -10.69 -0.70
CA TYR A 67 12.19 -10.46 -1.38
C TYR A 67 12.36 -9.90 -2.79
N PHE A 68 13.60 -9.64 -3.20
CA PHE A 68 13.88 -9.13 -4.54
C PHE A 68 13.55 -10.19 -5.60
N ARG A 69 12.74 -9.80 -6.57
CA ARG A 69 12.37 -10.64 -7.71
C ARG A 69 12.93 -10.02 -8.99
N PRO A 70 13.86 -10.71 -9.68
CA PRO A 70 14.48 -10.16 -10.90
C PRO A 70 13.53 -10.11 -12.10
N ALA A 71 12.44 -10.90 -12.07
CA ALA A 71 11.41 -10.90 -13.08
C ALA A 71 10.04 -10.67 -12.43
N GLU A 72 9.45 -9.53 -12.69
CA GLU A 72 8.08 -9.18 -12.31
C GLU A 72 7.20 -9.04 -13.56
N VAL A 73 5.89 -9.23 -13.39
CA VAL A 73 4.92 -9.00 -14.46
C VAL A 73 4.83 -7.48 -14.72
N GLU A 74 5.06 -7.06 -15.96
CA GLU A 74 5.09 -5.64 -16.31
C GLU A 74 3.76 -4.90 -16.04
N THR A 75 2.64 -5.60 -16.21
CA THR A 75 1.31 -5.05 -15.95
C THR A 75 0.35 -6.09 -15.40
N LEU A 76 -0.39 -5.72 -14.35
CA LEU A 76 -1.49 -6.47 -13.76
C LEU A 76 -2.71 -5.56 -13.62
N LEU A 77 -3.20 -5.04 -14.75
CA LEU A 77 -4.38 -4.17 -14.74
C LEU A 77 -5.65 -5.03 -14.77
N GLY A 78 -6.41 -5.00 -13.68
CA GLY A 78 -7.72 -5.66 -13.61
C GLY A 78 -8.79 -4.87 -14.36
N ASP A 79 -9.62 -5.58 -15.15
CA ASP A 79 -10.81 -5.02 -15.80
C ASP A 79 -12.06 -5.25 -14.93
N PRO A 80 -12.64 -4.19 -14.31
CA PRO A 80 -13.83 -4.29 -13.47
C PRO A 80 -15.14 -4.14 -14.23
N THR A 81 -15.14 -4.11 -15.56
CA THR A 81 -16.32 -3.80 -16.38
C THR A 81 -17.52 -4.68 -16.04
N LYS A 82 -17.32 -5.99 -15.87
CA LYS A 82 -18.38 -6.92 -15.49
C LYS A 82 -18.96 -6.60 -14.10
N ALA A 83 -18.11 -6.28 -13.14
CA ALA A 83 -18.55 -5.90 -11.79
C ALA A 83 -19.32 -4.58 -11.79
N HIS A 84 -18.91 -3.60 -12.61
CA HIS A 84 -19.64 -2.36 -12.78
C HIS A 84 -21.04 -2.60 -13.39
N ALA A 85 -21.12 -3.40 -14.45
CA ALA A 85 -22.38 -3.65 -15.18
C ALA A 85 -23.37 -4.48 -14.37
N LYS A 86 -22.92 -5.59 -13.75
CA LYS A 86 -23.81 -6.54 -13.08
C LYS A 86 -24.08 -6.18 -11.61
N LEU A 87 -23.09 -5.69 -10.88
CA LEU A 87 -23.20 -5.43 -9.44
C LEU A 87 -23.45 -3.94 -9.12
N GLY A 88 -23.41 -3.07 -10.13
CA GLY A 88 -23.50 -1.62 -9.92
C GLY A 88 -22.39 -1.06 -9.01
N TRP A 89 -21.28 -1.83 -8.86
CA TRP A 89 -20.19 -1.41 -8.02
C TRP A 89 -19.19 -0.58 -8.79
N LYS A 90 -18.73 0.51 -8.17
CA LYS A 90 -17.63 1.35 -8.66
C LYS A 90 -16.70 1.67 -7.50
N PRO A 91 -15.38 1.75 -7.70
CA PRO A 91 -14.46 2.26 -6.69
C PRO A 91 -14.74 3.74 -6.46
N THR A 92 -14.78 4.15 -5.21
CA THR A 92 -15.04 5.55 -4.81
C THR A 92 -13.85 6.19 -4.10
N THR A 93 -12.90 5.39 -3.63
CA THR A 93 -11.72 5.84 -2.91
C THR A 93 -10.54 5.94 -3.88
N SER A 94 -9.89 7.09 -3.93
CA SER A 94 -8.66 7.29 -4.69
C SER A 94 -7.46 6.67 -3.98
N LEU A 95 -6.32 6.53 -4.69
CA LEU A 95 -5.08 6.07 -4.07
C LEU A 95 -4.61 7.06 -2.98
N GLU A 96 -4.72 8.34 -3.24
CA GLU A 96 -4.34 9.41 -2.32
C GLU A 96 -5.16 9.33 -1.01
N GLU A 97 -6.46 9.17 -1.11
CA GLU A 97 -7.34 9.02 0.07
C GLU A 97 -7.02 7.74 0.85
N LEU A 98 -6.80 6.62 0.15
CA LEU A 98 -6.43 5.35 0.76
C LEU A 98 -5.10 5.46 1.52
N VAL A 99 -4.08 6.07 0.89
CA VAL A 99 -2.77 6.28 1.51
C VAL A 99 -2.88 7.16 2.73
N ALA A 100 -3.64 8.27 2.66
CA ALA A 100 -3.82 9.17 3.80
C ALA A 100 -4.48 8.47 4.99
N GLU A 101 -5.52 7.65 4.75
CA GLU A 101 -6.18 6.86 5.79
C GLU A 101 -5.22 5.84 6.42
N MET A 102 -4.51 5.07 5.59
CA MET A 102 -3.55 4.05 6.06
C MET A 102 -2.43 4.68 6.88
N VAL A 103 -1.77 5.70 6.34
CA VAL A 103 -0.64 6.36 7.02
C VAL A 103 -1.07 6.99 8.33
N THR A 104 -2.26 7.60 8.39
CA THR A 104 -2.79 8.17 9.63
C THR A 104 -2.96 7.10 10.70
N ALA A 105 -3.61 5.99 10.37
CA ALA A 105 -3.84 4.88 11.31
C ALA A 105 -2.53 4.24 11.78
N ASP A 106 -1.62 3.94 10.84
CA ASP A 106 -0.33 3.30 11.13
C ASP A 106 0.58 4.22 11.97
N LEU A 107 0.55 5.54 11.71
CA LEU A 107 1.32 6.51 12.48
C LEU A 107 0.85 6.59 13.94
N GLU A 108 -0.45 6.54 14.17
CA GLU A 108 -1.00 6.52 15.53
C GLU A 108 -0.58 5.24 16.29
N GLU A 109 -0.66 4.09 15.64
CA GLU A 109 -0.24 2.83 16.24
C GLU A 109 1.27 2.82 16.50
N ALA A 110 2.09 3.28 15.56
CA ALA A 110 3.54 3.39 15.75
C ALA A 110 3.92 4.33 16.91
N LYS A 111 3.23 5.46 17.07
CA LYS A 111 3.42 6.37 18.21
C LYS A 111 3.08 5.70 19.53
N LYS A 112 1.98 4.96 19.57
CA LYS A 112 1.55 4.19 20.74
C LYS A 112 2.58 3.12 21.10
N GLU A 113 3.05 2.34 20.13
CA GLU A 113 4.09 1.35 20.34
C GLU A 113 5.40 1.97 20.86
N ALA A 114 5.87 3.04 20.23
CA ALA A 114 7.07 3.76 20.65
C ALA A 114 6.94 4.29 22.08
N TYR A 115 5.76 4.77 22.48
CA TYR A 115 5.49 5.20 23.84
C TYR A 115 5.57 4.03 24.82
N LEU A 116 4.93 2.89 24.52
CA LEU A 116 4.95 1.71 25.37
C LEU A 116 6.37 1.16 25.56
N ARG A 117 7.14 1.04 24.47
CA ARG A 117 8.55 0.59 24.53
C ARG A 117 9.39 1.53 25.41
N ARG A 118 9.25 2.85 25.27
CA ARG A 118 9.94 3.85 26.09
C ARG A 118 9.60 3.72 27.58
N LYS A 119 8.41 3.19 27.90
CA LYS A 119 7.95 2.93 29.28
C LYS A 119 8.34 1.54 29.80
N GLY A 120 9.06 0.73 29.01
CA GLY A 120 9.53 -0.61 29.39
C GLY A 120 8.48 -1.72 29.21
N PHE A 121 7.38 -1.47 28.48
CA PHE A 121 6.40 -2.49 28.16
C PHE A 121 6.82 -3.29 26.91
N ASN A 122 6.58 -4.61 26.94
CA ASN A 122 6.70 -5.43 25.74
C ASN A 122 5.51 -5.19 24.82
N VAL A 123 5.79 -4.92 23.53
CA VAL A 123 4.79 -4.81 22.48
C VAL A 123 4.75 -6.11 21.70
N VAL A 124 3.61 -6.80 21.71
CA VAL A 124 3.43 -8.08 21.03
C VAL A 124 3.31 -7.84 19.52
N GLY A 125 4.07 -8.60 18.73
CA GLY A 125 4.03 -8.54 17.25
C GLY A 125 5.03 -7.60 16.60
N ALA A 126 5.87 -6.91 17.37
CA ALA A 126 6.95 -6.11 16.79
C ALA A 126 8.07 -7.03 16.23
N PRO A 127 8.65 -6.70 15.06
CA PRO A 127 9.83 -7.39 14.56
C PRO A 127 10.92 -7.36 15.63
N GLN A 128 11.50 -8.51 15.95
CA GLN A 128 12.72 -8.55 16.74
C GLN A 128 13.88 -8.17 15.81
N GLU A 129 14.65 -7.17 16.21
CA GLU A 129 15.91 -6.78 15.55
C GLU A 129 16.93 -7.91 15.59
#